data_084e27edb94a7b892d50be893571aa63
#
_entry.id   084e27edb94a7b892d50be893571aa63
#
_cell.length_a   1.000
_cell.length_b   1.000
_cell.length_c   1.000
_cell.angle_alpha   90.00
_cell.angle_beta   90.00
_cell.angle_gamma   90.00
#
_symmetry.space_group_name_H-M   'P 1'
#
loop_
_entity.id
_entity.type
_entity.pdbx_description
1 polymer ?
#
loop_
_entity_poly.entity_id
_entity_poly.type
_entity_poly.pdbx_seq_one_letter_code
_entity_poly.pdbx_strand_id
1 'polypeptide(L)'
;NSISFIGGQVSGVRPNLLNVNQFSDGKNVDVDTFGTIATRKGTLKFPSTPHSTNIQGLAYYDNPTQTVERLVSATGGNLYRCDLSGTSWTQLTGAVNTVHATNQVDFVQLVDRMFVTDGANAMRMITNDANSTVPSAHGLAFTSATSHTNRLFGFGVTGQPNDGLWASDILDGTTWNTTTNQIRIG
;
A
#
# COMPACT_ATOMS: atom_id res chain seq x y z
N ASN A 1 -37.31 -27.30 -12.54
CA ASN A 1 -36.84 -26.36 -13.55
C ASN A 1 -35.90 -25.34 -12.86
N SER A 2 -34.64 -25.43 -13.08
CA SER A 2 -33.71 -24.36 -12.66
C SER A 2 -33.74 -23.26 -13.72
N ILE A 3 -33.95 -22.04 -13.28
CA ILE A 3 -33.82 -20.84 -14.14
C ILE A 3 -32.38 -20.38 -14.08
N SER A 4 -31.76 -20.32 -15.26
CA SER A 4 -30.41 -19.76 -15.38
C SER A 4 -30.50 -18.26 -15.68
N PHE A 5 -29.77 -17.46 -14.94
CA PHE A 5 -29.71 -15.99 -15.12
C PHE A 5 -28.53 -15.54 -15.97
N ILE A 6 -28.15 -16.35 -16.98
CA ILE A 6 -27.01 -16.08 -17.87
C ILE A 6 -27.13 -14.73 -18.61
N GLY A 7 -28.33 -14.18 -18.73
CA GLY A 7 -28.55 -12.83 -19.29
C GLY A 7 -28.18 -11.68 -18.37
N GLY A 8 -27.81 -11.98 -17.13
CA GLY A 8 -27.32 -10.99 -16.16
C GLY A 8 -28.37 -9.99 -15.65
N GLN A 9 -27.87 -8.97 -14.95
CA GLN A 9 -28.71 -7.89 -14.45
C GLN A 9 -28.96 -6.83 -15.53
N VAL A 10 -30.23 -6.45 -15.70
CA VAL A 10 -30.63 -5.38 -16.63
C VAL A 10 -31.39 -4.31 -15.84
N SER A 11 -30.75 -3.16 -15.64
CA SER A 11 -31.35 -2.01 -14.96
C SER A 11 -32.00 -1.05 -15.95
N GLY A 12 -33.03 -0.34 -15.50
CA GLY A 12 -33.72 0.68 -16.31
C GLY A 12 -34.80 0.13 -17.25
N VAL A 13 -35.04 -1.18 -17.26
CA VAL A 13 -36.15 -1.80 -18.02
C VAL A 13 -37.24 -2.22 -17.05
N ARG A 14 -38.48 -2.06 -17.48
CA ARG A 14 -39.64 -2.53 -16.67
C ARG A 14 -39.57 -4.05 -16.47
N PRO A 15 -39.85 -4.57 -15.27
CA PRO A 15 -39.71 -5.99 -14.96
C PRO A 15 -40.46 -6.94 -15.91
N ASN A 16 -41.58 -6.51 -16.47
CA ASN A 16 -42.38 -7.29 -17.44
C ASN A 16 -41.75 -7.36 -18.85
N LEU A 17 -40.69 -6.64 -19.10
CA LEU A 17 -39.91 -6.64 -20.37
C LEU A 17 -38.61 -7.42 -20.26
N LEU A 18 -38.31 -7.97 -19.09
CA LEU A 18 -37.12 -8.79 -18.91
C LEU A 18 -37.31 -10.17 -19.52
N ASN A 19 -36.27 -10.68 -20.12
CA ASN A 19 -36.21 -12.08 -20.54
C ASN A 19 -36.17 -13.01 -19.33
N VAL A 20 -36.59 -14.23 -19.49
CA VAL A 20 -36.64 -15.26 -18.42
C VAL A 20 -35.26 -15.56 -17.80
N ASN A 21 -34.17 -15.18 -18.46
CA ASN A 21 -32.80 -15.37 -18.00
C ASN A 21 -32.15 -14.06 -17.50
N GLN A 22 -32.94 -13.02 -17.24
CA GLN A 22 -32.49 -11.72 -16.75
C GLN A 22 -33.20 -11.37 -15.44
N PHE A 23 -32.57 -10.50 -14.64
CA PHE A 23 -33.17 -9.94 -13.42
C PHE A 23 -32.93 -8.43 -13.34
N SER A 24 -33.85 -7.70 -12.70
CA SER A 24 -33.80 -6.23 -12.64
C SER A 24 -32.93 -5.71 -11.50
N ASP A 25 -32.85 -6.40 -10.40
CA ASP A 25 -32.11 -5.97 -9.20
C ASP A 25 -31.61 -7.19 -8.43
N GLY A 26 -30.39 -7.07 -7.94
CA GLY A 26 -29.78 -8.07 -7.10
C GLY A 26 -28.80 -7.40 -6.12
N LYS A 27 -29.02 -7.61 -4.82
CA LYS A 27 -28.14 -7.12 -3.75
C LYS A 27 -27.39 -8.28 -3.11
N ASN A 28 -26.08 -8.11 -2.93
CA ASN A 28 -25.21 -9.13 -2.34
C ASN A 28 -25.28 -10.50 -3.03
N VAL A 29 -25.37 -10.49 -4.35
CA VAL A 29 -25.39 -11.70 -5.16
C VAL A 29 -24.26 -11.65 -6.19
N ASP A 30 -23.69 -12.81 -6.48
CA ASP A 30 -22.80 -13.05 -7.61
C ASP A 30 -23.50 -13.97 -8.60
N VAL A 31 -23.34 -13.68 -9.89
CA VAL A 31 -23.83 -14.55 -10.97
C VAL A 31 -22.60 -15.21 -11.59
N ASP A 32 -22.51 -16.50 -11.52
CA ASP A 32 -21.40 -17.24 -12.14
C ASP A 32 -21.58 -17.37 -13.67
N THR A 33 -20.56 -17.92 -14.32
CA THR A 33 -20.55 -18.14 -15.78
C THR A 33 -21.68 -19.04 -16.29
N PHE A 34 -22.30 -19.81 -15.42
CA PHE A 34 -23.42 -20.68 -15.75
C PHE A 34 -24.79 -20.06 -15.44
N GLY A 35 -24.81 -18.80 -14.98
CA GLY A 35 -26.02 -18.07 -14.63
C GLY A 35 -26.64 -18.50 -13.29
N THR A 36 -25.91 -19.16 -12.43
CA THR A 36 -26.34 -19.46 -11.07
C THR A 36 -26.17 -18.22 -10.20
N ILE A 37 -27.22 -17.86 -9.46
CA ILE A 37 -27.18 -16.80 -8.47
C ILE A 37 -26.76 -17.40 -7.14
N ALA A 38 -25.65 -16.89 -6.59
CA ALA A 38 -25.19 -17.23 -5.26
C ALA A 38 -25.13 -15.96 -4.38
N THR A 39 -25.25 -16.12 -3.09
CA THR A 39 -24.98 -15.02 -2.17
C THR A 39 -23.51 -14.67 -2.23
N ARG A 40 -23.20 -13.38 -2.34
CA ARG A 40 -21.83 -12.89 -2.30
C ARG A 40 -21.14 -13.38 -1.03
N LYS A 41 -19.97 -13.95 -1.17
CA LYS A 41 -19.16 -14.33 0.00
C LYS A 41 -18.91 -13.10 0.86
N GLY A 42 -19.15 -13.20 2.16
CA GLY A 42 -18.85 -12.16 3.11
C GLY A 42 -17.35 -11.85 3.11
N THR A 43 -17.00 -10.62 3.40
CA THR A 43 -15.62 -10.22 3.67
C THR A 43 -15.29 -10.45 5.14
N LEU A 44 -14.16 -11.04 5.43
CA LEU A 44 -13.62 -11.12 6.78
C LEU A 44 -12.69 -9.94 7.02
N LYS A 45 -12.72 -9.39 8.23
CA LYS A 45 -11.73 -8.40 8.63
C LYS A 45 -10.36 -9.07 8.73
N PHE A 46 -9.37 -8.45 8.12
CA PHE A 46 -7.99 -8.88 8.29
C PHE A 46 -7.11 -7.63 8.57
N PRO A 47 -6.31 -7.68 9.63
CA PRO A 47 -6.38 -8.61 10.76
C PRO A 47 -7.69 -8.43 11.56
N SER A 48 -8.04 -9.38 12.41
CA SER A 48 -9.28 -9.34 13.20
C SER A 48 -9.35 -8.15 14.15
N THR A 49 -8.20 -7.66 14.63
CA THR A 49 -8.08 -6.45 15.44
C THR A 49 -7.69 -5.27 14.53
N PRO A 50 -8.60 -4.34 14.22
CA PRO A 50 -8.31 -3.19 13.38
C PRO A 50 -7.46 -2.15 14.12
N HIS A 51 -6.83 -1.24 13.37
CA HIS A 51 -6.29 -0.01 13.94
C HIS A 51 -7.41 0.86 14.56
N SER A 52 -7.05 1.59 15.60
CA SER A 52 -7.97 2.55 16.26
C SER A 52 -8.06 3.89 15.53
N THR A 53 -7.16 4.17 14.60
CA THR A 53 -7.06 5.41 13.84
C THR A 53 -7.02 5.12 12.34
N ASN A 54 -7.14 6.18 11.52
CA ASN A 54 -7.09 6.05 10.07
C ASN A 54 -5.74 5.51 9.61
N ILE A 55 -5.78 4.60 8.66
CA ILE A 55 -4.57 4.10 7.98
C ILE A 55 -4.12 5.16 6.97
N GLN A 56 -2.88 5.62 7.10
CA GLN A 56 -2.24 6.61 6.25
C GLN A 56 -1.53 5.98 5.05
N GLY A 57 -1.16 4.73 5.15
CA GLY A 57 -0.53 3.93 4.11
C GLY A 57 -0.52 2.46 4.48
N LEU A 58 -0.58 1.60 3.48
CA LEU A 58 -0.58 0.14 3.61
C LEU A 58 0.23 -0.46 2.47
N ALA A 59 1.10 -1.40 2.77
CA ALA A 59 1.87 -2.11 1.78
C ALA A 59 2.12 -3.58 2.17
N TYR A 60 2.40 -4.39 1.18
CA TYR A 60 2.93 -5.72 1.35
C TYR A 60 4.46 -5.66 1.38
N TYR A 61 5.07 -6.28 2.36
CA TYR A 61 6.50 -6.38 2.54
C TYR A 61 6.93 -7.84 2.40
N ASP A 62 7.80 -8.09 1.45
CA ASP A 62 8.43 -9.38 1.22
C ASP A 62 9.93 -9.24 1.44
N ASN A 63 10.46 -9.98 2.41
CA ASN A 63 11.90 -10.09 2.63
C ASN A 63 12.37 -11.49 2.23
N PRO A 64 12.82 -11.69 0.98
CA PRO A 64 13.23 -13.00 0.49
C PRO A 64 14.48 -13.54 1.19
N THR A 65 15.32 -12.67 1.74
CA THR A 65 16.53 -13.07 2.48
C THR A 65 16.18 -13.76 3.82
N GLN A 66 15.09 -13.37 4.44
CA GLN A 66 14.64 -13.89 5.73
C GLN A 66 13.36 -14.73 5.63
N THR A 67 12.83 -14.93 4.44
CA THR A 67 11.56 -15.65 4.21
C THR A 67 10.40 -15.06 5.02
N VAL A 68 10.30 -13.73 5.06
CA VAL A 68 9.29 -13.00 5.83
C VAL A 68 8.36 -12.27 4.89
N GLU A 69 7.08 -12.59 4.98
CA GLU A 69 6.00 -11.91 4.27
C GLU A 69 5.05 -11.26 5.26
N ARG A 70 4.77 -9.96 5.09
CA ARG A 70 3.96 -9.17 6.03
C ARG A 70 3.18 -8.07 5.35
N LEU A 71 2.09 -7.66 5.98
CA LEU A 71 1.52 -6.34 5.75
C LEU A 71 2.19 -5.34 6.68
N VAL A 72 2.55 -4.18 6.15
CA VAL A 72 3.01 -3.03 6.92
C VAL A 72 2.05 -1.88 6.74
N SER A 73 1.82 -1.12 7.81
CA SER A 73 0.91 0.02 7.80
C SER A 73 1.46 1.19 8.57
N ALA A 74 1.04 2.38 8.19
CA ALA A 74 1.26 3.61 8.92
C ALA A 74 -0.07 4.14 9.47
N THR A 75 -0.11 4.48 10.74
CA THR A 75 -1.28 5.06 11.38
C THR A 75 -0.90 5.88 12.60
N GLY A 76 -1.44 7.12 12.71
CA GLY A 76 -1.24 7.98 13.88
C GLY A 76 0.23 8.26 14.21
N GLY A 77 1.10 8.39 13.21
CA GLY A 77 2.52 8.64 13.41
C GLY A 77 3.39 7.40 13.65
N ASN A 78 2.81 6.21 13.68
CA ASN A 78 3.49 4.96 14.00
C ASN A 78 3.45 3.99 12.82
N LEU A 79 4.42 3.08 12.81
CA LEU A 79 4.50 1.99 11.82
C LEU A 79 4.20 0.65 12.51
N TYR A 80 3.42 -0.17 11.84
CA TYR A 80 2.97 -1.47 12.32
C TYR A 80 3.20 -2.55 11.28
N ARG A 81 3.30 -3.78 11.74
CA ARG A 81 3.30 -4.97 10.91
C ARG A 81 2.20 -5.94 11.32
N CYS A 82 1.77 -6.76 10.38
CA CYS A 82 0.92 -7.91 10.63
C CYS A 82 1.42 -9.08 9.77
N ASP A 83 1.67 -10.22 10.39
CA ASP A 83 1.97 -11.44 9.65
C ASP A 83 0.73 -11.89 8.87
N LEU A 84 0.88 -12.50 7.69
CA LEU A 84 -0.26 -12.89 6.85
C LEU A 84 -1.19 -13.92 7.50
N SER A 85 -0.69 -14.66 8.48
CA SER A 85 -1.48 -15.55 9.35
C SER A 85 -1.89 -14.89 10.67
N GLY A 86 -1.50 -13.63 10.89
CA GLY A 86 -1.68 -12.92 12.15
C GLY A 86 -3.10 -12.39 12.34
N THR A 87 -3.46 -12.15 13.59
CA THR A 87 -4.76 -11.62 13.97
C THR A 87 -4.71 -10.16 14.43
N SER A 88 -3.51 -9.61 14.65
CA SER A 88 -3.33 -8.27 15.21
C SER A 88 -2.13 -7.54 14.59
N TRP A 89 -2.20 -6.22 14.64
CA TRP A 89 -1.08 -5.35 14.31
C TRP A 89 -0.10 -5.29 15.47
N THR A 90 1.17 -5.43 15.16
CA THR A 90 2.28 -5.25 16.11
C THR A 90 3.09 -4.02 15.67
N GLN A 91 3.35 -3.10 16.59
CA GLN A 91 4.18 -1.94 16.30
C GLN A 91 5.61 -2.38 16.03
N LEU A 92 6.23 -1.81 15.00
CA LEU A 92 7.63 -2.06 14.69
C LEU A 92 8.54 -1.45 15.76
N THR A 93 9.62 -2.13 16.08
CA THR A 93 10.64 -1.60 17.00
C THR A 93 11.21 -0.28 16.46
N GLY A 94 11.30 0.73 17.30
CA GLY A 94 11.77 2.07 16.89
C GLY A 94 10.78 2.88 16.03
N ALA A 95 9.50 2.47 15.95
CA ALA A 95 8.52 3.10 15.07
C ALA A 95 7.51 4.00 15.77
N VAL A 96 7.82 4.48 16.96
CA VAL A 96 6.98 5.44 17.70
C VAL A 96 7.20 6.85 17.15
N ASN A 97 6.13 7.52 16.71
CA ASN A 97 6.16 8.90 16.18
C ASN A 97 7.25 9.13 15.11
N THR A 98 7.40 8.18 14.20
CA THR A 98 8.47 8.20 13.20
C THR A 98 8.02 8.66 11.82
N VAL A 99 6.73 8.71 11.60
CA VAL A 99 6.09 9.28 10.42
C VAL A 99 5.13 10.39 10.84
N HIS A 100 4.74 11.24 9.91
CA HIS A 100 3.79 12.31 10.21
C HIS A 100 2.42 11.74 10.60
N ALA A 101 1.76 12.33 11.61
CA ALA A 101 0.55 11.75 12.18
C ALA A 101 -0.68 11.79 11.26
N THR A 102 -0.68 12.64 10.23
CA THR A 102 -1.84 12.88 9.36
C THR A 102 -1.54 12.84 7.86
N ASN A 103 -0.27 12.94 7.44
CA ASN A 103 0.09 12.88 6.04
C ASN A 103 -0.14 11.48 5.47
N GLN A 104 -0.37 11.41 4.19
CA GLN A 104 -0.27 10.14 3.46
C GLN A 104 1.16 9.62 3.59
N VAL A 105 1.28 8.32 3.78
CA VAL A 105 2.55 7.61 3.88
C VAL A 105 2.68 6.68 2.69
N ASP A 106 3.79 6.82 2.00
CA ASP A 106 4.12 5.99 0.85
C ASP A 106 5.17 4.94 1.22
N PHE A 107 5.05 3.76 0.64
CA PHE A 107 5.91 2.61 0.88
C PHE A 107 6.50 2.13 -0.43
N VAL A 108 7.81 1.92 -0.44
CA VAL A 108 8.50 1.37 -1.60
C VAL A 108 9.52 0.33 -1.18
N GLN A 109 9.47 -0.82 -1.82
CA GLN A 109 10.43 -1.89 -1.56
C GLN A 109 11.60 -1.84 -2.54
N LEU A 110 12.81 -1.98 -2.02
CA LEU A 110 14.03 -2.22 -2.78
C LEU A 110 14.77 -3.39 -2.14
N VAL A 111 14.92 -4.48 -2.91
CA VAL A 111 15.52 -5.74 -2.46
C VAL A 111 14.79 -6.30 -1.22
N ASP A 112 15.44 -6.35 -0.09
CA ASP A 112 14.96 -6.89 1.20
C ASP A 112 14.52 -5.82 2.20
N ARG A 113 14.44 -4.55 1.77
CA ARG A 113 14.11 -3.42 2.63
C ARG A 113 12.89 -2.66 2.12
N MET A 114 12.06 -2.23 3.05
CA MET A 114 10.94 -1.32 2.76
C MET A 114 11.31 0.09 3.18
N PHE A 115 11.18 1.04 2.27
CA PHE A 115 11.40 2.45 2.53
C PHE A 115 10.07 3.16 2.67
N VAL A 116 10.03 4.15 3.56
CA VAL A 116 8.80 4.84 3.97
C VAL A 116 9.01 6.34 3.90
N THR A 117 8.13 7.04 3.21
CA THR A 117 8.14 8.49 3.05
C THR A 117 6.80 9.11 3.40
N ASP A 118 6.79 10.33 3.92
CA ASP A 118 5.58 11.05 4.33
C ASP A 118 5.58 12.55 3.99
N GLY A 119 6.61 13.02 3.30
CA GLY A 119 6.79 14.42 2.90
C GLY A 119 7.21 15.38 4.02
N ALA A 120 7.27 14.94 5.26
CA ALA A 120 7.57 15.81 6.42
C ALA A 120 8.79 15.35 7.21
N ASN A 121 8.95 14.05 7.37
CA ASN A 121 10.03 13.45 8.14
C ASN A 121 11.08 12.83 7.22
N ALA A 122 12.30 12.68 7.73
CA ALA A 122 13.34 11.94 7.03
C ALA A 122 12.87 10.52 6.70
N MET A 123 13.17 10.06 5.50
CA MET A 123 12.79 8.73 5.01
C MET A 123 13.20 7.65 6.01
N ARG A 124 12.30 6.71 6.23
CA ARG A 124 12.50 5.58 7.14
C ARG A 124 12.78 4.31 6.35
N MET A 125 13.42 3.36 6.99
CA MET A 125 13.71 2.04 6.44
C MET A 125 13.22 0.97 7.41
N ILE A 126 12.47 0.02 6.90
CA ILE A 126 12.04 -1.17 7.62
C ILE A 126 12.89 -2.34 7.14
N THR A 127 13.52 -3.00 8.08
CA THR A 127 14.24 -4.25 7.85
C THR A 127 13.71 -5.25 8.86
N ASN A 128 13.01 -6.27 8.39
CA ASN A 128 12.36 -7.24 9.23
C ASN A 128 11.39 -6.59 10.25
N ASP A 129 11.68 -6.63 11.54
CA ASP A 129 10.83 -6.14 12.64
C ASP A 129 11.23 -4.76 13.16
N ALA A 130 12.28 -4.17 12.59
CA ALA A 130 12.84 -2.92 13.05
C ALA A 130 12.63 -1.81 12.03
N ASN A 131 12.41 -0.61 12.54
CA ASN A 131 12.38 0.62 11.77
C ASN A 131 13.55 1.50 12.19
N SER A 132 14.23 2.07 11.21
CA SER A 132 15.33 3.01 11.41
C SER A 132 15.22 4.21 10.47
N THR A 133 15.87 5.32 10.80
CA THR A 133 16.07 6.40 9.82
C THR A 133 17.02 5.90 8.76
N VAL A 134 16.78 6.24 7.50
CA VAL A 134 17.74 5.97 6.44
C VAL A 134 19.03 6.73 6.77
N PRO A 135 20.18 6.04 6.85
CA PRO A 135 21.42 6.61 7.33
C PRO A 135 22.04 7.67 6.40
N SER A 136 21.42 7.94 5.27
CA SER A 136 21.97 8.94 4.35
C SER A 136 22.03 10.31 5.01
N ALA A 137 23.13 10.95 4.85
CA ALA A 137 23.50 12.23 5.45
C ALA A 137 22.55 13.41 5.12
N HIS A 138 21.47 13.18 4.41
CA HIS A 138 20.70 14.27 3.80
C HIS A 138 19.40 14.58 4.49
N GLY A 139 18.90 13.71 5.40
CA GLY A 139 17.63 13.96 6.09
C GLY A 139 16.47 14.27 5.14
N LEU A 140 16.54 13.78 3.89
CA LEU A 140 15.58 14.13 2.87
C LEU A 140 14.19 13.58 3.22
N ALA A 141 13.23 14.49 3.29
CA ALA A 141 11.84 14.19 3.48
C ALA A 141 11.14 14.16 2.10
N PHE A 142 11.06 12.98 1.50
CA PHE A 142 10.37 12.80 0.23
C PHE A 142 8.87 12.69 0.43
N THR A 143 8.10 13.36 -0.43
CA THR A 143 6.65 13.19 -0.46
C THR A 143 6.28 11.79 -0.95
N SER A 144 6.99 11.28 -1.93
CA SER A 144 6.79 9.93 -2.46
C SER A 144 8.09 9.38 -3.03
N ALA A 145 8.17 8.06 -3.13
CA ALA A 145 9.29 7.37 -3.74
C ALA A 145 8.80 6.18 -4.58
N THR A 146 9.63 5.76 -5.52
CA THR A 146 9.40 4.57 -6.33
C THR A 146 10.70 3.81 -6.55
N SER A 147 10.61 2.52 -6.86
CA SER A 147 11.76 1.71 -7.22
C SER A 147 11.77 1.43 -8.72
N HIS A 148 12.90 1.63 -9.36
CA HIS A 148 13.10 1.30 -10.77
C HIS A 148 14.56 0.96 -11.02
N THR A 149 14.81 -0.05 -11.86
CA THR A 149 16.18 -0.50 -12.24
C THR A 149 17.14 -0.62 -11.05
N ASN A 150 16.68 -1.27 -9.98
CA ASN A 150 17.46 -1.49 -8.75
C ASN A 150 17.91 -0.20 -8.02
N ARG A 151 17.18 0.88 -8.19
CA ARG A 151 17.36 2.15 -7.47
C ARG A 151 16.04 2.64 -6.89
N LEU A 152 16.11 3.43 -5.84
CA LEU A 152 15.01 4.27 -5.40
C LEU A 152 15.08 5.62 -6.10
N PHE A 153 13.92 6.13 -6.46
CA PHE A 153 13.72 7.49 -6.94
C PHE A 153 12.75 8.19 -6.00
N GLY A 154 13.17 9.32 -5.45
CA GLY A 154 12.36 10.12 -4.54
C GLY A 154 12.09 11.51 -5.12
N PHE A 155 10.93 12.07 -4.84
CA PHE A 155 10.50 13.38 -5.31
C PHE A 155 9.67 14.13 -4.26
N GLY A 156 9.48 15.44 -4.50
CA GLY A 156 8.74 16.30 -3.58
C GLY A 156 9.48 16.51 -2.27
N VAL A 157 10.77 16.82 -2.32
CA VAL A 157 11.58 17.06 -1.12
C VAL A 157 11.19 18.40 -0.49
N THR A 158 10.78 18.36 0.78
CA THR A 158 10.40 19.56 1.52
C THR A 158 11.57 20.58 1.56
N GLY A 159 11.27 21.82 1.18
CA GLY A 159 12.26 22.91 1.13
C GLY A 159 13.15 22.92 -0.12
N GLN A 160 12.93 22.01 -1.07
CA GLN A 160 13.60 22.00 -2.37
C GLN A 160 12.59 22.29 -3.49
N PRO A 161 13.04 22.72 -4.68
CA PRO A 161 12.16 22.83 -5.84
C PRO A 161 11.43 21.52 -6.13
N ASN A 162 10.14 21.61 -6.43
CA ASN A 162 9.28 20.43 -6.67
C ASN A 162 9.62 19.66 -7.96
N ASP A 163 10.52 20.17 -8.76
CA ASP A 163 11.01 19.62 -10.02
C ASP A 163 12.22 18.67 -9.87
N GLY A 164 12.68 18.47 -8.63
CA GLY A 164 13.80 17.59 -8.34
C GLY A 164 13.41 16.12 -8.23
N LEU A 165 14.01 15.27 -9.06
CA LEU A 165 14.02 13.83 -8.92
C LEU A 165 15.36 13.40 -8.36
N TRP A 166 15.35 12.66 -7.27
CA TRP A 166 16.53 12.16 -6.58
C TRP A 166 16.65 10.66 -6.77
N ALA A 167 17.85 10.14 -6.97
CA ALA A 167 18.10 8.72 -7.12
C ALA A 167 19.06 8.21 -6.03
N SER A 168 18.79 7.02 -5.49
CA SER A 168 19.75 6.30 -4.65
C SER A 168 20.84 5.65 -5.47
N ASP A 169 21.84 5.09 -4.82
CA ASP A 169 22.79 4.19 -5.47
C ASP A 169 22.12 2.86 -5.87
N ILE A 170 22.79 2.11 -6.76
CA ILE A 170 22.27 0.84 -7.28
C ILE A 170 22.24 -0.19 -6.14
N LEU A 171 21.09 -0.87 -5.97
CA LEU A 171 20.84 -1.87 -4.94
C LEU A 171 20.99 -1.34 -3.50
N ASP A 172 21.17 -0.04 -3.34
CA ASP A 172 21.32 0.60 -2.04
C ASP A 172 20.40 1.81 -1.90
N GLY A 173 19.28 1.62 -1.25
CA GLY A 173 18.33 2.70 -0.93
C GLY A 173 18.77 3.58 0.23
N THR A 174 19.95 3.37 0.82
CA THR A 174 20.44 4.15 1.95
C THR A 174 21.44 5.24 1.55
N THR A 175 22.07 5.11 0.40
CA THR A 175 23.07 6.06 -0.11
C THR A 175 22.46 6.93 -1.21
N TRP A 176 22.46 8.23 -0.97
CA TRP A 176 21.91 9.26 -1.88
C TRP A 176 22.95 10.33 -2.14
N ASN A 177 23.44 10.43 -3.34
CA ASN A 177 24.37 11.49 -3.71
C ASN A 177 23.60 12.69 -4.24
N THR A 178 23.52 13.75 -3.44
CA THR A 178 22.77 14.95 -3.77
C THR A 178 23.39 15.81 -4.86
N THR A 179 24.65 15.57 -5.19
CA THR A 179 25.35 16.34 -6.22
C THR A 179 25.26 15.70 -7.59
N THR A 180 25.30 14.37 -7.64
CA THR A 180 25.37 13.63 -8.93
C THR A 180 24.09 12.88 -9.28
N ASN A 181 23.25 12.56 -8.30
CA ASN A 181 22.07 11.73 -8.48
C ASN A 181 20.76 12.54 -8.39
N GLN A 182 20.83 13.83 -8.71
CA GLN A 182 19.64 14.70 -8.83
C GLN A 182 19.39 15.03 -10.30
N ILE A 183 18.15 14.84 -10.74
CA ILE A 183 17.68 15.26 -12.06
C ILE A 183 16.62 16.33 -11.86
N ARG A 184 16.79 17.49 -12.47
CA ARG A 184 15.73 18.50 -12.56
C ARG A 184 14.89 18.24 -13.78
N ILE A 185 13.58 18.20 -13.60
CA ILE A 185 12.57 18.04 -14.65
C ILE A 185 11.96 19.43 -14.85
N GLY A 186 12.70 20.32 -15.46
CA GLY A 186 12.28 21.70 -15.69
C GLY A 186 11.87 21.98 -17.11
#